data_6e9b63cbca5ea0dbaf20c1f0315e34d0
#
_entry.id   6e9b63cbca5ea0dbaf20c1f0315e34d0
#
_cell.length_a   1.000
_cell.length_b   1.000
_cell.length_c   1.000
_cell.angle_alpha   90.00
_cell.angle_beta   90.00
_cell.angle_gamma   90.00
#
_symmetry.space_group_name_H-M   'P 1'
#
loop_
_entity.id
_entity.type
_entity.pdbx_description
1 polymer ?
#
loop_
_entity_poly.entity_id
_entity_poly.type
_entity_poly.pdbx_seq_one_letter_code
_entity_poly.pdbx_strand_id
1 'polypeptide(L)'
;YNRQDVALLDKLDKKLRFLDLANEIAHDNTVLLQTTMGAVAVTEQAIINESHAKGLQVPSRKQHEGNTAAAGAYVAFPKKGVHKWIGSMDLNSLYPSVIRSLNMAPETIIGQIRPDLTDEMLHNSIELEKKSFAGAWEGKFGTEEYNAIMEQRKDISLTLDLESGESHVLSGAEIYKLIYDSNNPWMLSANGTIFTYEKEGIVPGLLKRWYAERKELQGQLKKAKDANNDVEIEYWDKRQLVKKINLNSLYGAILNPGCRFFDKRIGQSTTLTGRQIVKHMSAKVNEIITGEYDHVGKAVIYGDTDSVYFSAYPILKTEIEAGKIPWSKENVITLYDQVCEEANKTFADFMAKAFHCPKTRSDVIAAGREIVAETGLYITKKRYAALVYDTEGFRSDIDGKLGKVKAMGLDLK
;
A
#
# COMPACT_ATOMS: atom_id res chain seq x y z
N TYR A 1 32.95 29.34 11.18
CA TYR A 1 32.08 28.39 10.46
C TYR A 1 32.21 26.97 11.06
N ASN A 2 33.37 26.32 11.01
CA ASN A 2 33.55 24.91 11.40
C ASN A 2 33.09 24.59 12.85
N ARG A 3 33.36 25.46 13.84
CA ARG A 3 32.86 25.26 15.22
C ARG A 3 31.35 25.28 15.32
N GLN A 4 30.70 26.10 14.50
CA GLN A 4 29.23 26.19 14.46
C GLN A 4 28.63 24.95 13.80
N ASP A 5 29.24 24.45 12.74
CA ASP A 5 28.78 23.26 12.04
C ASP A 5 28.84 22.02 12.94
N VAL A 6 29.93 21.84 13.68
CA VAL A 6 30.06 20.75 14.68
C VAL A 6 29.03 20.92 15.82
N ALA A 7 28.83 22.14 16.32
CA ALA A 7 27.84 22.40 17.37
C ALA A 7 26.40 22.18 16.89
N LEU A 8 26.13 22.35 15.58
CA LEU A 8 24.82 22.05 15.00
C LEU A 8 24.54 20.55 14.96
N LEU A 9 25.53 19.70 14.69
CA LEU A 9 25.36 18.25 14.73
C LEU A 9 24.94 17.77 16.12
N ASP A 10 25.62 18.24 17.17
CA ASP A 10 25.25 17.93 18.57
C ASP A 10 23.83 18.40 18.92
N LYS A 11 23.45 19.62 18.50
CA LYS A 11 22.09 20.14 18.70
C LYS A 11 21.03 19.36 17.92
N LEU A 12 21.35 18.92 16.70
CA LEU A 12 20.45 18.11 15.89
C LEU A 12 20.24 16.73 16.52
N ASP A 13 21.33 16.08 16.97
CA ASP A 13 21.22 14.77 17.63
C ASP A 13 20.42 14.87 18.94
N LYS A 14 20.72 15.88 19.79
CA LYS A 14 19.95 16.13 21.01
C LYS A 14 18.46 16.35 20.77
N LYS A 15 18.09 16.99 19.65
CA LYS A 15 16.70 17.26 19.28
C LYS A 15 16.01 16.06 18.62
N LEU A 16 16.70 15.37 17.71
CA LEU A 16 16.13 14.34 16.84
C LEU A 16 16.46 12.93 17.34
N ARG A 17 17.45 12.78 18.21
CA ARG A 17 17.87 11.50 18.83
C ARG A 17 18.21 10.45 17.80
N PHE A 18 18.92 10.79 16.72
CA PHE A 18 19.29 9.90 15.65
C PHE A 18 20.23 8.77 16.09
N LEU A 19 21.17 9.04 16.99
CA LEU A 19 22.07 8.00 17.50
C LEU A 19 21.32 6.95 18.30
N ASP A 20 20.36 7.35 19.12
CA ASP A 20 19.51 6.41 19.85
C ASP A 20 18.66 5.57 18.90
N LEU A 21 18.06 6.21 17.88
CA LEU A 21 17.29 5.51 16.86
C LEU A 21 18.14 4.52 16.08
N ALA A 22 19.34 4.91 15.67
CA ALA A 22 20.29 4.03 14.98
C ALA A 22 20.70 2.85 15.87
N ASN A 23 20.94 3.09 17.16
CA ASN A 23 21.24 2.04 18.11
C ASN A 23 20.09 1.01 18.26
N GLU A 24 18.85 1.46 18.36
CA GLU A 24 17.69 0.58 18.40
C GLU A 24 17.52 -0.22 17.09
N ILE A 25 17.76 0.39 15.92
CA ILE A 25 17.75 -0.30 14.63
C ILE A 25 18.85 -1.37 14.59
N ALA A 26 20.05 -1.06 15.06
CA ALA A 26 21.18 -2.00 15.11
C ALA A 26 20.86 -3.22 15.97
N HIS A 27 20.31 -3.02 17.15
CA HIS A 27 19.90 -4.10 18.06
C HIS A 27 18.75 -4.94 17.49
N ASP A 28 17.71 -4.30 16.98
CA ASP A 28 16.53 -5.00 16.46
C ASP A 28 16.84 -5.91 15.27
N ASN A 29 17.78 -5.50 14.43
CA ASN A 29 18.14 -6.22 13.20
C ASN A 29 19.48 -6.95 13.27
N THR A 30 20.20 -6.89 14.39
CA THR A 30 21.50 -7.52 14.60
C THR A 30 22.55 -7.06 13.57
N VAL A 31 22.67 -5.75 13.41
CA VAL A 31 23.65 -5.12 12.50
C VAL A 31 24.58 -4.18 13.26
N LEU A 32 25.71 -3.82 12.64
CA LEU A 32 26.60 -2.79 13.18
C LEU A 32 25.93 -1.41 13.08
N LEU A 33 26.25 -0.52 14.01
CA LEU A 33 25.68 0.84 14.07
C LEU A 33 25.86 1.57 12.72
N GLN A 34 27.03 1.48 12.10
CA GLN A 34 27.29 2.09 10.79
C GLN A 34 26.43 1.50 9.65
N THR A 35 25.95 0.27 9.78
CA THR A 35 25.10 -0.39 8.79
C THR A 35 23.69 0.15 8.80
N THR A 36 23.24 0.76 9.91
CA THR A 36 21.88 1.25 10.08
C THR A 36 21.48 2.35 9.09
N MET A 37 22.46 3.02 8.47
CA MET A 37 22.22 4.02 7.42
C MET A 37 21.84 3.40 6.07
N GLY A 38 21.99 2.10 5.90
CA GLY A 38 21.68 1.35 4.68
C GLY A 38 20.43 0.49 4.81
N ALA A 39 19.25 0.98 4.42
CA ALA A 39 18.00 0.26 4.54
C ALA A 39 18.02 -1.14 3.88
N VAL A 40 18.73 -1.29 2.75
CA VAL A 40 18.89 -2.58 2.05
C VAL A 40 19.65 -3.57 2.93
N ALA A 41 20.80 -3.17 3.50
CA ALA A 41 21.62 -4.04 4.33
C ALA A 41 20.91 -4.44 5.64
N VAL A 42 20.18 -3.51 6.26
CA VAL A 42 19.38 -3.78 7.47
C VAL A 42 18.28 -4.79 7.17
N THR A 43 17.52 -4.57 6.10
CA THR A 43 16.43 -5.47 5.69
C THR A 43 16.96 -6.85 5.30
N GLU A 44 18.04 -6.90 4.52
CA GLU A 44 18.69 -8.16 4.13
C GLU A 44 19.10 -8.97 5.36
N GLN A 45 19.71 -8.33 6.36
CA GLN A 45 20.10 -9.00 7.58
C GLN A 45 18.90 -9.50 8.40
N ALA A 46 17.83 -8.73 8.46
CA ALA A 46 16.60 -9.15 9.13
C ALA A 46 16.00 -10.42 8.49
N ILE A 47 15.96 -10.49 7.15
CA ILE A 47 15.50 -11.67 6.42
C ILE A 47 16.43 -12.87 6.64
N ILE A 48 17.75 -12.65 6.65
CA ILE A 48 18.74 -13.69 6.95
C ILE A 48 18.51 -14.26 8.36
N ASN A 49 18.34 -13.40 9.36
CA ASN A 49 18.10 -13.82 10.74
C ASN A 49 16.81 -14.68 10.85
N GLU A 50 15.73 -14.24 10.20
CA GLU A 50 14.45 -14.99 10.15
C GLU A 50 14.63 -16.36 9.46
N SER A 51 15.37 -16.40 8.35
CA SER A 51 15.66 -17.64 7.62
C SER A 51 16.46 -18.63 8.48
N HIS A 52 17.52 -18.15 9.12
CA HIS A 52 18.35 -18.99 10.00
C HIS A 52 17.58 -19.50 11.22
N ALA A 53 16.72 -18.66 11.81
CA ALA A 53 15.86 -19.08 12.91
C ALA A 53 14.91 -20.23 12.52
N LYS A 54 14.56 -20.34 11.24
CA LYS A 54 13.75 -21.42 10.67
C LYS A 54 14.58 -22.57 10.07
N GLY A 55 15.90 -22.55 10.25
CA GLY A 55 16.82 -23.57 9.72
C GLY A 55 16.97 -23.56 8.21
N LEU A 56 16.67 -22.42 7.55
CA LEU A 56 16.72 -22.28 6.10
C LEU A 56 18.03 -21.64 5.66
N GLN A 57 18.58 -22.13 4.55
CA GLN A 57 19.71 -21.51 3.89
C GLN A 57 19.25 -20.34 3.03
N VAL A 58 20.03 -19.26 3.04
CA VAL A 58 19.80 -18.10 2.18
C VAL A 58 20.58 -18.21 0.87
N PRO A 59 20.02 -17.74 -0.26
CA PRO A 59 20.72 -17.78 -1.54
C PRO A 59 21.93 -16.85 -1.54
N SER A 60 22.90 -17.13 -2.41
CA SER A 60 23.96 -16.17 -2.72
C SER A 60 23.42 -14.95 -3.45
N ARG A 61 24.11 -13.81 -3.33
CA ARG A 61 23.76 -12.63 -4.13
C ARG A 61 23.86 -12.94 -5.61
N LYS A 62 22.83 -12.56 -6.37
CA LYS A 62 22.83 -12.66 -7.82
C LYS A 62 23.17 -11.30 -8.44
N GLN A 63 23.88 -11.32 -9.56
CA GLN A 63 23.98 -10.16 -10.42
C GLN A 63 22.74 -10.12 -11.31
N HIS A 64 22.12 -8.96 -11.40
CA HIS A 64 20.92 -8.76 -12.19
C HIS A 64 21.26 -7.94 -13.43
N GLU A 65 21.08 -8.55 -14.61
CA GLU A 65 21.28 -7.90 -15.90
C GLU A 65 19.95 -7.40 -16.47
N GLY A 66 20.01 -6.36 -17.28
CA GLY A 66 18.84 -5.78 -17.95
C GLY A 66 18.04 -4.78 -17.12
N ASN A 67 16.79 -4.54 -17.54
CA ASN A 67 15.91 -3.56 -16.91
C ASN A 67 15.29 -4.10 -15.60
N THR A 68 15.80 -3.63 -14.47
CA THR A 68 15.32 -3.98 -13.12
C THR A 68 14.20 -3.07 -12.61
N ALA A 69 13.82 -2.03 -13.36
CA ALA A 69 12.77 -1.11 -12.95
C ALA A 69 11.41 -1.81 -12.81
N ALA A 70 10.73 -1.58 -11.70
CA ALA A 70 9.35 -2.00 -11.46
C ALA A 70 8.38 -0.83 -11.66
N ALA A 71 7.13 -1.14 -12.01
CA ALA A 71 6.07 -0.13 -12.09
C ALA A 71 5.85 0.53 -10.72
N GLY A 72 5.73 1.84 -10.69
CA GLY A 72 5.49 2.60 -9.45
C GLY A 72 4.04 2.55 -8.96
N ALA A 73 3.71 3.32 -7.92
CA ALA A 73 2.37 3.43 -7.35
C ALA A 73 1.35 4.07 -8.31
N TYR A 74 0.06 3.83 -8.04
CA TYR A 74 -1.03 4.57 -8.68
C TYR A 74 -1.13 5.97 -8.09
N VAL A 75 -1.12 6.98 -8.95
CA VAL A 75 -1.41 8.37 -8.56
C VAL A 75 -2.37 8.95 -9.59
N ALA A 76 -3.60 9.19 -9.17
CA ALA A 76 -4.61 9.80 -10.03
C ALA A 76 -4.28 11.26 -10.34
N PHE A 77 -4.81 11.78 -11.44
CA PHE A 77 -4.88 13.23 -11.60
C PHE A 77 -6.00 13.78 -10.72
N PRO A 78 -5.76 14.83 -9.92
CA PRO A 78 -6.81 15.41 -9.13
C PRO A 78 -7.82 16.15 -9.99
N LYS A 79 -9.07 16.19 -9.55
CA LYS A 79 -10.02 17.17 -10.03
C LYS A 79 -9.57 18.54 -9.53
N LYS A 80 -9.01 19.35 -10.44
CA LYS A 80 -8.41 20.64 -10.11
C LYS A 80 -9.44 21.61 -9.56
N GLY A 81 -9.02 22.45 -8.62
CA GLY A 81 -9.82 23.52 -8.07
C GLY A 81 -10.06 23.40 -6.58
N VAL A 82 -11.00 24.20 -6.09
CA VAL A 82 -11.41 24.21 -4.69
C VAL A 82 -12.59 23.26 -4.49
N HIS A 83 -12.43 22.35 -3.53
CA HIS A 83 -13.45 21.40 -3.11
C HIS A 83 -13.85 21.67 -1.66
N LYS A 84 -15.10 21.36 -1.32
CA LYS A 84 -15.65 21.51 0.04
C LYS A 84 -15.96 20.15 0.63
N TRP A 85 -15.86 20.08 1.95
CA TRP A 85 -16.27 18.90 2.74
C TRP A 85 -15.58 17.62 2.28
N ILE A 86 -14.25 17.63 2.37
CA ILE A 86 -13.40 16.57 1.84
C ILE A 86 -13.14 15.55 2.94
N GLY A 87 -13.35 14.27 2.62
CA GLY A 87 -12.85 13.14 3.40
C GLY A 87 -11.66 12.49 2.74
N SER A 88 -10.80 11.85 3.51
CA SER A 88 -9.84 10.90 2.97
C SER A 88 -9.91 9.56 3.69
N MET A 89 -9.68 8.50 2.92
CA MET A 89 -9.54 7.13 3.38
C MET A 89 -8.16 6.62 2.96
N ASP A 90 -7.44 6.01 3.88
CA ASP A 90 -6.05 5.57 3.69
C ASP A 90 -5.88 4.09 4.06
N LEU A 91 -5.19 3.32 3.22
CA LEU A 91 -4.93 1.90 3.43
C LEU A 91 -3.78 1.69 4.42
N ASN A 92 -4.04 0.92 5.45
CA ASN A 92 -3.07 0.63 6.50
C ASN A 92 -1.87 -0.15 5.95
N SER A 93 -0.70 0.52 5.85
CA SER A 93 0.56 -0.12 5.40
C SER A 93 0.36 -0.95 4.14
N LEU A 94 -0.13 -0.34 3.04
CA LEU A 94 -0.59 -1.03 1.83
C LEU A 94 0.39 -2.11 1.35
N TYR A 95 1.64 -1.77 1.05
CA TYR A 95 2.57 -2.74 0.48
C TYR A 95 2.93 -3.91 1.42
N PRO A 96 3.22 -3.69 2.71
CA PRO A 96 3.34 -4.78 3.68
C PRO A 96 2.09 -5.66 3.74
N SER A 97 0.90 -5.08 3.68
CA SER A 97 -0.36 -5.81 3.71
C SER A 97 -0.60 -6.64 2.44
N VAL A 98 -0.25 -6.10 1.26
CA VAL A 98 -0.30 -6.83 -0.02
C VAL A 98 0.67 -8.01 -0.01
N ILE A 99 1.93 -7.82 0.43
CA ILE A 99 2.92 -8.89 0.53
C ILE A 99 2.44 -10.00 1.47
N ARG A 100 1.84 -9.63 2.61
CA ARG A 100 1.29 -10.58 3.58
C ARG A 100 0.08 -11.34 3.05
N SER A 101 -0.86 -10.64 2.41
CA SER A 101 -2.10 -11.24 1.91
C SER A 101 -1.84 -12.26 0.80
N LEU A 102 -1.00 -11.94 -0.18
CA LEU A 102 -0.64 -12.82 -1.28
C LEU A 102 0.60 -13.68 -1.03
N ASN A 103 1.10 -13.72 0.20
CA ASN A 103 2.23 -14.57 0.59
C ASN A 103 3.48 -14.38 -0.30
N MET A 104 3.79 -13.14 -0.68
CA MET A 104 4.83 -12.83 -1.66
C MET A 104 6.23 -13.00 -1.08
N ALA A 105 6.94 -14.01 -1.53
CA ALA A 105 8.35 -14.29 -1.23
C ALA A 105 8.97 -15.06 -2.40
N PRO A 106 10.31 -15.04 -2.57
CA PRO A 106 10.95 -15.79 -3.64
C PRO A 106 10.62 -17.28 -3.62
N GLU A 107 10.56 -17.88 -2.44
CA GLU A 107 10.30 -19.32 -2.25
C GLU A 107 8.81 -19.70 -2.37
N THR A 108 7.92 -18.75 -2.51
CA THR A 108 6.47 -19.00 -2.68
C THR A 108 5.99 -18.78 -4.11
N ILE A 109 6.86 -18.35 -5.00
CA ILE A 109 6.53 -18.21 -6.44
C ILE A 109 6.38 -19.59 -7.04
N ILE A 110 5.25 -19.83 -7.71
CA ILE A 110 4.98 -21.05 -8.50
C ILE A 110 5.37 -20.82 -9.96
N GLY A 111 5.08 -19.64 -10.49
CA GLY A 111 5.35 -19.28 -11.87
C GLY A 111 4.77 -17.93 -12.23
N GLN A 112 4.81 -17.62 -13.53
CA GLN A 112 4.26 -16.36 -14.06
C GLN A 112 3.51 -16.60 -15.36
N ILE A 113 2.34 -16.00 -15.48
CA ILE A 113 1.53 -16.03 -16.69
C ILE A 113 2.00 -14.92 -17.63
N ARG A 114 2.21 -15.26 -18.89
CA ARG A 114 2.47 -14.30 -19.98
C ARG A 114 1.44 -14.46 -21.08
N PRO A 115 0.74 -13.40 -21.53
CA PRO A 115 -0.08 -13.46 -22.73
C PRO A 115 0.78 -13.66 -23.98
N ASP A 116 0.44 -14.60 -24.86
CA ASP A 116 1.15 -14.79 -26.13
C ASP A 116 0.95 -13.60 -27.11
N LEU A 117 -0.17 -12.90 -26.97
CA LEU A 117 -0.46 -11.65 -27.69
C LEU A 117 0.10 -10.39 -27.00
N THR A 118 1.11 -10.55 -26.15
CA THR A 118 1.68 -9.49 -25.34
C THR A 118 2.05 -8.25 -26.12
N ASP A 119 2.80 -8.39 -27.21
CA ASP A 119 3.33 -7.26 -27.98
C ASP A 119 2.20 -6.43 -28.59
N GLU A 120 1.19 -7.08 -29.15
CA GLU A 120 0.01 -6.43 -29.72
C GLU A 120 -0.82 -5.71 -28.65
N MET A 121 -1.10 -6.38 -27.53
CA MET A 121 -1.84 -5.80 -26.41
C MET A 121 -1.10 -4.60 -25.79
N LEU A 122 0.21 -4.70 -25.65
CA LEU A 122 1.04 -3.64 -25.12
C LEU A 122 1.11 -2.45 -26.08
N HIS A 123 1.28 -2.71 -27.38
CA HIS A 123 1.35 -1.69 -28.41
C HIS A 123 0.05 -0.89 -28.45
N ASN A 124 -1.10 -1.54 -28.50
CA ASN A 124 -2.41 -0.90 -28.48
C ASN A 124 -2.63 -0.09 -27.19
N SER A 125 -2.21 -0.60 -26.04
CA SER A 125 -2.33 0.14 -24.76
C SER A 125 -1.42 1.35 -24.69
N ILE A 126 -0.22 1.28 -25.26
CA ILE A 126 0.73 2.41 -25.33
C ILE A 126 0.21 3.51 -26.25
N GLU A 127 -0.32 3.15 -27.41
CA GLU A 127 -0.89 4.12 -28.36
C GLU A 127 -2.11 4.85 -27.77
N LEU A 128 -3.04 4.11 -27.17
CA LEU A 128 -4.27 4.68 -26.60
C LEU A 128 -4.01 5.59 -25.40
N GLU A 129 -3.06 5.24 -24.56
CA GLU A 129 -2.87 5.93 -23.28
C GLU A 129 -1.56 6.73 -23.20
N LYS A 130 -0.70 6.68 -24.23
CA LYS A 130 0.64 7.30 -24.25
C LYS A 130 1.48 6.94 -23.02
N LYS A 131 1.40 5.71 -22.57
CA LYS A 131 2.08 5.21 -21.38
C LYS A 131 3.36 4.43 -21.71
N SER A 132 4.22 4.28 -20.70
CA SER A 132 5.39 3.42 -20.81
C SER A 132 5.01 1.94 -20.90
N PHE A 133 5.90 1.10 -21.45
CA PHE A 133 5.74 -0.36 -21.53
C PHE A 133 5.30 -0.98 -20.18
N ALA A 134 5.92 -0.57 -19.06
CA ALA A 134 5.51 -1.03 -17.73
C ALA A 134 4.07 -0.63 -17.37
N GLY A 135 3.60 0.55 -17.82
CA GLY A 135 2.23 1.00 -17.60
C GLY A 135 1.18 0.24 -18.41
N ALA A 136 1.53 -0.31 -19.56
CA ALA A 136 0.62 -1.08 -20.41
C ALA A 136 0.17 -2.41 -19.77
N TRP A 137 1.01 -3.01 -18.93
CA TRP A 137 0.69 -4.21 -18.17
C TRP A 137 -0.05 -3.94 -16.85
N GLU A 138 -0.24 -2.68 -16.52
CA GLU A 138 -0.78 -2.28 -15.25
C GLU A 138 -2.17 -2.85 -14.99
N GLY A 139 -2.25 -3.74 -14.01
CA GLY A 139 -3.51 -4.23 -13.50
C GLY A 139 -4.34 -5.07 -14.46
N LYS A 140 -3.74 -5.67 -15.47
CA LYS A 140 -4.47 -6.57 -16.40
C LYS A 140 -4.84 -7.90 -15.74
N PHE A 141 -3.93 -8.45 -14.93
CA PHE A 141 -4.20 -9.68 -14.17
C PHE A 141 -4.79 -9.36 -12.79
N GLY A 142 -5.65 -10.21 -12.30
CA GLY A 142 -6.25 -10.08 -10.97
C GLY A 142 -7.35 -9.02 -10.86
N THR A 143 -7.90 -8.51 -11.95
CA THR A 143 -9.14 -7.72 -11.95
C THR A 143 -10.35 -8.62 -12.19
N GLU A 144 -11.50 -8.28 -11.62
CA GLU A 144 -12.74 -9.04 -11.84
C GLU A 144 -13.09 -9.11 -13.34
N GLU A 145 -12.91 -8.00 -14.07
CA GLU A 145 -13.14 -7.94 -15.52
C GLU A 145 -12.22 -8.90 -16.29
N TYR A 146 -10.93 -8.92 -15.96
CA TYR A 146 -9.97 -9.79 -16.63
C TYR A 146 -10.20 -11.26 -16.28
N ASN A 147 -10.55 -11.59 -15.04
CA ASN A 147 -10.89 -12.93 -14.62
C ASN A 147 -12.12 -13.45 -15.38
N ALA A 148 -13.16 -12.65 -15.53
CA ALA A 148 -14.34 -13.00 -16.34
C ALA A 148 -13.99 -13.24 -17.81
N ILE A 149 -13.08 -12.44 -18.39
CA ILE A 149 -12.59 -12.65 -19.74
C ILE A 149 -11.84 -13.98 -19.85
N MET A 150 -10.94 -14.27 -18.91
CA MET A 150 -10.19 -15.54 -18.91
C MET A 150 -11.11 -16.75 -18.79
N GLU A 151 -12.14 -16.71 -17.92
CA GLU A 151 -13.10 -17.79 -17.75
C GLU A 151 -13.86 -18.09 -19.05
N GLN A 152 -14.27 -17.06 -19.79
CA GLN A 152 -15.08 -17.18 -21.00
C GLN A 152 -14.24 -17.41 -22.28
N ARG A 153 -12.99 -16.95 -22.29
CA ARG A 153 -12.14 -16.94 -23.49
C ARG A 153 -11.32 -18.21 -23.62
N LYS A 154 -11.72 -19.07 -24.57
CA LYS A 154 -10.98 -20.27 -24.96
C LYS A 154 -9.98 -20.00 -26.08
N ASP A 155 -10.09 -18.88 -26.75
CA ASP A 155 -9.29 -18.44 -27.90
C ASP A 155 -8.05 -17.61 -27.50
N ILE A 156 -7.97 -17.15 -26.27
CA ILE A 156 -6.78 -16.47 -25.75
C ILE A 156 -5.76 -17.51 -25.31
N SER A 157 -4.57 -17.45 -25.92
CA SER A 157 -3.43 -18.28 -25.56
C SER A 157 -2.55 -17.54 -24.55
N LEU A 158 -2.19 -18.22 -23.47
CA LEU A 158 -1.33 -17.70 -22.40
C LEU A 158 -0.19 -18.67 -22.17
N THR A 159 1.00 -18.14 -21.93
CA THR A 159 2.16 -18.94 -21.52
C THR A 159 2.30 -18.88 -19.99
N LEU A 160 2.34 -20.04 -19.36
CA LEU A 160 2.66 -20.21 -17.95
C LEU A 160 4.10 -20.71 -17.82
N ASP A 161 5.00 -19.86 -17.33
CA ASP A 161 6.37 -20.21 -16.98
C ASP A 161 6.41 -20.64 -15.51
N LEU A 162 6.80 -21.88 -15.25
CA LEU A 162 6.95 -22.42 -13.89
C LEU A 162 8.36 -22.20 -13.35
N GLU A 163 8.49 -22.13 -12.02
CA GLU A 163 9.81 -22.08 -11.34
C GLU A 163 10.64 -23.37 -11.53
N SER A 164 9.99 -24.48 -11.96
CA SER A 164 10.70 -25.70 -12.37
C SER A 164 11.49 -25.53 -13.68
N GLY A 165 11.26 -24.44 -14.44
CA GLY A 165 11.83 -24.20 -15.76
C GLY A 165 10.97 -24.71 -16.91
N GLU A 166 9.80 -25.30 -16.63
CA GLU A 166 8.82 -25.72 -17.63
C GLU A 166 7.95 -24.54 -18.06
N SER A 167 7.57 -24.52 -19.36
CA SER A 167 6.63 -23.55 -19.93
C SER A 167 5.48 -24.27 -20.58
N HIS A 168 4.25 -23.87 -20.26
CA HIS A 168 3.03 -24.42 -20.80
C HIS A 168 2.22 -23.36 -21.53
N VAL A 169 1.75 -23.64 -22.73
CA VAL A 169 0.81 -22.78 -23.45
C VAL A 169 -0.59 -23.31 -23.20
N LEU A 170 -1.43 -22.49 -22.59
CA LEU A 170 -2.77 -22.83 -22.16
C LEU A 170 -3.76 -21.75 -22.61
N SER A 171 -5.02 -22.10 -22.78
CA SER A 171 -6.07 -21.12 -22.99
C SER A 171 -6.37 -20.31 -21.72
N GLY A 172 -6.97 -19.12 -21.86
CA GLY A 172 -7.41 -18.33 -20.72
C GLY A 172 -8.34 -19.10 -19.78
N ALA A 173 -9.27 -19.91 -20.34
CA ALA A 173 -10.19 -20.74 -19.56
C ALA A 173 -9.46 -21.86 -18.78
N GLU A 174 -8.43 -22.48 -19.34
CA GLU A 174 -7.62 -23.49 -18.65
C GLU A 174 -6.82 -22.86 -17.50
N ILE A 175 -6.23 -21.69 -17.70
CA ILE A 175 -5.54 -20.94 -16.64
C ILE A 175 -6.51 -20.55 -15.52
N TYR A 176 -7.70 -20.05 -15.88
CA TYR A 176 -8.73 -19.71 -14.89
C TYR A 176 -9.08 -20.92 -14.03
N LYS A 177 -9.38 -22.05 -14.68
CA LYS A 177 -9.70 -23.30 -13.99
C LYS A 177 -8.56 -23.78 -13.09
N LEU A 178 -7.32 -23.64 -13.54
CA LEU A 178 -6.13 -24.04 -12.79
C LEU A 178 -5.94 -23.25 -11.49
N ILE A 179 -6.33 -21.97 -11.48
CA ILE A 179 -6.15 -21.07 -10.34
C ILE A 179 -7.41 -20.99 -9.47
N TYR A 180 -8.58 -20.76 -10.09
CA TYR A 180 -9.81 -20.43 -9.35
C TYR A 180 -10.72 -21.62 -9.09
N ASP A 181 -10.72 -22.65 -9.96
CA ASP A 181 -11.61 -23.82 -9.90
C ASP A 181 -10.88 -25.12 -9.56
N SER A 182 -9.65 -25.03 -9.05
CA SER A 182 -8.87 -26.18 -8.64
C SER A 182 -8.65 -26.19 -7.12
N ASN A 183 -8.09 -27.30 -6.62
CA ASN A 183 -7.66 -27.41 -5.22
C ASN A 183 -6.22 -26.89 -5.02
N ASN A 184 -5.64 -26.22 -6.00
CA ASN A 184 -4.30 -25.65 -5.85
C ASN A 184 -4.31 -24.51 -4.84
N PRO A 185 -3.40 -24.50 -3.88
CA PRO A 185 -3.28 -23.40 -2.90
C PRO A 185 -2.57 -22.19 -3.54
N TRP A 186 -3.10 -21.69 -4.66
CA TRP A 186 -2.48 -20.65 -5.47
C TRP A 186 -3.27 -19.36 -5.46
N MET A 187 -2.53 -18.25 -5.49
CA MET A 187 -3.06 -16.89 -5.62
C MET A 187 -2.38 -16.21 -6.79
N LEU A 188 -3.14 -15.38 -7.51
CA LEU A 188 -2.68 -14.66 -8.69
C LEU A 188 -2.50 -13.18 -8.34
N SER A 189 -1.29 -12.63 -8.57
CA SER A 189 -1.05 -11.18 -8.44
C SER A 189 -1.39 -10.43 -9.73
N ALA A 190 -1.52 -9.10 -9.62
CA ALA A 190 -1.95 -8.25 -10.74
C ALA A 190 -0.95 -8.17 -11.91
N ASN A 191 0.25 -8.72 -11.80
CA ASN A 191 1.21 -8.87 -12.91
C ASN A 191 1.31 -10.29 -13.45
N GLY A 192 0.40 -11.19 -13.07
CA GLY A 192 0.39 -12.57 -13.53
C GLY A 192 1.34 -13.52 -12.79
N THR A 193 2.01 -13.07 -11.72
CA THR A 193 2.81 -13.95 -10.87
C THR A 193 1.91 -14.75 -9.93
N ILE A 194 2.12 -16.05 -9.87
CA ILE A 194 1.37 -17.00 -9.03
C ILE A 194 2.18 -17.29 -7.77
N PHE A 195 1.57 -17.15 -6.62
CA PHE A 195 2.13 -17.45 -5.31
C PHE A 195 1.34 -18.59 -4.65
N THR A 196 2.04 -19.48 -3.96
CA THR A 196 1.37 -20.48 -3.11
C THR A 196 1.18 -19.99 -1.71
N TYR A 197 0.08 -20.43 -1.05
CA TYR A 197 -0.15 -20.21 0.38
C TYR A 197 -0.09 -21.53 1.19
N GLU A 198 0.46 -22.61 0.62
CA GLU A 198 0.65 -23.87 1.30
C GLU A 198 1.54 -23.73 2.56
N LYS A 199 2.59 -22.93 2.42
CA LYS A 199 3.49 -22.56 3.54
C LYS A 199 3.66 -21.05 3.59
N GLU A 200 3.77 -20.50 4.80
CA GLU A 200 4.03 -19.08 4.98
C GLU A 200 5.46 -18.74 4.54
N GLY A 201 5.60 -17.79 3.61
CA GLY A 201 6.89 -17.29 3.15
C GLY A 201 7.65 -16.55 4.26
N ILE A 202 8.99 -16.47 4.11
CA ILE A 202 9.87 -15.80 5.10
C ILE A 202 9.52 -14.33 5.22
N VAL A 203 9.40 -13.62 4.09
CA VAL A 203 9.12 -12.18 4.08
C VAL A 203 7.72 -11.86 4.63
N PRO A 204 6.63 -12.53 4.20
CA PRO A 204 5.31 -12.35 4.80
C PRO A 204 5.28 -12.65 6.31
N GLY A 205 5.93 -13.73 6.74
CA GLY A 205 6.03 -14.11 8.15
C GLY A 205 6.75 -13.05 8.99
N LEU A 206 7.87 -12.53 8.48
CA LEU A 206 8.62 -11.44 9.11
C LEU A 206 7.79 -10.16 9.25
N LEU A 207 7.08 -9.76 8.19
CA LEU A 207 6.19 -8.59 8.22
C LEU A 207 5.03 -8.77 9.21
N LYS A 208 4.46 -9.98 9.28
CA LYS A 208 3.40 -10.31 10.24
C LYS A 208 3.90 -10.18 11.68
N ARG A 209 5.10 -10.70 11.97
CA ARG A 209 5.74 -10.58 13.30
C ARG A 209 6.02 -9.12 13.65
N TRP A 210 6.66 -8.35 12.77
CA TRP A 210 6.95 -6.93 13.02
C TRP A 210 5.69 -6.09 13.22
N TYR A 211 4.62 -6.40 12.49
CA TYR A 211 3.35 -5.70 12.66
C TYR A 211 2.73 -6.00 14.04
N ALA A 212 2.75 -7.27 14.48
CA ALA A 212 2.25 -7.66 15.79
C ALA A 212 3.07 -7.01 16.92
N GLU A 213 4.40 -7.08 16.85
CA GLU A 213 5.31 -6.43 17.80
C GLU A 213 5.07 -4.91 17.87
N ARG A 214 4.87 -4.26 16.71
CA ARG A 214 4.56 -2.83 16.68
C ARG A 214 3.23 -2.50 17.39
N LYS A 215 2.20 -3.32 17.21
CA LYS A 215 0.91 -3.12 17.89
C LYS A 215 1.03 -3.26 19.41
N GLU A 216 1.81 -4.21 19.85
CA GLU A 216 2.12 -4.38 21.29
C GLU A 216 2.85 -3.15 21.85
N LEU A 217 3.92 -2.70 21.16
CA LEU A 217 4.68 -1.51 21.55
C LEU A 217 3.81 -0.23 21.57
N GLN A 218 2.90 -0.09 20.63
CA GLN A 218 1.91 1.00 20.62
C GLN A 218 0.96 0.92 21.82
N GLY A 219 0.60 -0.28 22.24
CA GLY A 219 -0.19 -0.50 23.46
C GLY A 219 0.56 -0.05 24.73
N GLN A 220 1.85 -0.36 24.84
CA GLN A 220 2.70 0.10 25.94
C GLN A 220 2.88 1.62 25.91
N LEU A 221 3.11 2.20 24.73
CA LEU A 221 3.20 3.64 24.56
C LEU A 221 1.92 4.36 25.03
N LYS A 222 0.75 3.79 24.71
CA LYS A 222 -0.52 4.36 25.16
C LYS A 222 -0.62 4.35 26.68
N LYS A 223 -0.30 3.24 27.34
CA LYS A 223 -0.28 3.13 28.82
C LYS A 223 0.68 4.14 29.45
N ALA A 224 1.87 4.34 28.86
CA ALA A 224 2.84 5.32 29.34
C ALA A 224 2.31 6.76 29.20
N LYS A 225 1.61 7.09 28.11
CA LYS A 225 0.93 8.37 27.91
C LYS A 225 -0.19 8.60 28.91
N ASP A 226 -1.01 7.60 29.16
CA ASP A 226 -2.12 7.67 30.12
C ASP A 226 -1.58 7.87 31.56
N ALA A 227 -0.37 7.32 31.85
CA ALA A 227 0.33 7.50 33.13
C ALA A 227 1.17 8.79 33.20
N ASN A 228 1.27 9.60 32.12
CA ASN A 228 2.14 10.77 32.00
C ASN A 228 3.62 10.50 32.36
N ASN A 229 4.13 9.32 31.98
CA ASN A 229 5.51 8.91 32.24
C ASN A 229 6.40 9.21 31.03
N ASP A 230 7.03 10.38 31.01
CA ASP A 230 7.83 10.88 29.89
C ASP A 230 8.97 9.94 29.49
N VAL A 231 9.61 9.26 30.46
CA VAL A 231 10.71 8.32 30.20
C VAL A 231 10.21 7.10 29.45
N GLU A 232 9.10 6.51 29.88
CA GLU A 232 8.49 5.37 29.19
C GLU A 232 7.88 5.77 27.85
N ILE A 233 7.30 6.97 27.74
CA ILE A 233 6.79 7.50 26.47
C ILE A 233 7.92 7.52 25.44
N GLU A 234 9.07 8.11 25.78
CA GLU A 234 10.23 8.18 24.88
C GLU A 234 10.76 6.78 24.52
N TYR A 235 10.84 5.88 25.51
CA TYR A 235 11.32 4.52 25.33
C TYR A 235 10.45 3.70 24.36
N TRP A 236 9.14 3.67 24.59
CA TRP A 236 8.21 2.90 23.77
C TRP A 236 7.99 3.51 22.38
N ASP A 237 8.02 4.85 22.28
CA ASP A 237 7.86 5.55 21.01
C ASP A 237 9.02 5.23 20.06
N LYS A 238 10.26 5.25 20.52
CA LYS A 238 11.43 4.86 19.70
C LYS A 238 11.31 3.42 19.18
N ARG A 239 10.95 2.49 20.03
CA ARG A 239 10.85 1.07 19.66
C ARG A 239 9.75 0.81 18.64
N GLN A 240 8.55 1.38 18.82
CA GLN A 240 7.50 1.25 17.82
C GLN A 240 7.88 1.93 16.50
N LEU A 241 8.66 3.02 16.57
CA LEU A 241 9.15 3.72 15.38
C LEU A 241 10.13 2.86 14.57
N VAL A 242 11.03 2.12 15.22
CA VAL A 242 11.92 1.17 14.55
C VAL A 242 11.11 0.12 13.76
N LYS A 243 10.09 -0.47 14.39
CA LYS A 243 9.21 -1.43 13.68
C LYS A 243 8.49 -0.78 12.50
N LYS A 244 8.03 0.47 12.63
CA LYS A 244 7.46 1.22 11.51
C LYS A 244 8.46 1.43 10.37
N ILE A 245 9.71 1.78 10.71
CA ILE A 245 10.78 1.96 9.71
C ILE A 245 11.06 0.63 9.00
N ASN A 246 11.24 -0.47 9.73
CA ASN A 246 11.48 -1.80 9.17
C ASN A 246 10.35 -2.23 8.21
N LEU A 247 9.09 -2.09 8.64
CA LEU A 247 7.92 -2.41 7.83
C LEU A 247 7.87 -1.62 6.51
N ASN A 248 8.11 -0.30 6.59
CA ASN A 248 8.01 0.56 5.41
C ASN A 248 9.24 0.45 4.48
N SER A 249 10.41 0.10 5.03
CA SER A 249 11.65 0.00 4.26
C SER A 249 11.78 -1.33 3.51
N LEU A 250 11.14 -2.39 3.99
CA LEU A 250 11.29 -3.75 3.45
C LEU A 250 10.96 -3.81 1.97
N TYR A 251 9.81 -3.25 1.57
CA TYR A 251 9.40 -3.23 0.17
C TYR A 251 10.45 -2.57 -0.73
N GLY A 252 10.90 -1.35 -0.37
CA GLY A 252 11.94 -0.63 -1.13
C GLY A 252 13.28 -1.36 -1.16
N ALA A 253 13.62 -2.07 -0.08
CA ALA A 253 14.86 -2.83 0.00
C ALA A 253 14.86 -4.07 -0.90
N ILE A 254 13.79 -4.85 -0.92
CA ILE A 254 13.68 -6.05 -1.78
C ILE A 254 13.54 -5.69 -3.27
N LEU A 255 13.17 -4.45 -3.60
CA LEU A 255 13.17 -3.93 -4.97
C LEU A 255 14.52 -3.40 -5.43
N ASN A 256 15.50 -3.29 -4.55
CA ASN A 256 16.82 -2.84 -4.92
C ASN A 256 17.63 -4.02 -5.50
N PRO A 257 18.16 -3.91 -6.74
CA PRO A 257 18.95 -4.98 -7.36
C PRO A 257 20.18 -5.41 -6.56
N GLY A 258 20.66 -4.56 -5.67
CA GLY A 258 21.74 -4.89 -4.73
C GLY A 258 21.30 -5.76 -3.54
N CYS A 259 20.02 -5.98 -3.36
CA CYS A 259 19.50 -6.86 -2.31
C CYS A 259 19.63 -8.32 -2.72
N ARG A 260 20.07 -9.19 -1.81
CA ARG A 260 20.15 -10.65 -2.00
C ARG A 260 18.81 -11.28 -2.38
N PHE A 261 17.71 -10.74 -1.86
CA PHE A 261 16.34 -11.21 -2.03
C PHE A 261 15.58 -10.45 -3.12
N PHE A 262 16.29 -9.71 -3.97
CA PHE A 262 15.66 -9.01 -5.08
C PHE A 262 14.99 -9.98 -6.04
N ASP A 263 13.71 -9.75 -6.29
CA ASP A 263 12.96 -10.35 -7.40
C ASP A 263 12.00 -9.31 -7.98
N LYS A 264 12.21 -8.97 -9.24
CA LYS A 264 11.39 -7.97 -9.95
C LYS A 264 9.91 -8.34 -9.95
N ARG A 265 9.59 -9.64 -10.01
CA ARG A 265 8.21 -10.16 -10.02
C ARG A 265 7.50 -9.82 -8.72
N ILE A 266 8.17 -9.95 -7.57
CA ILE A 266 7.62 -9.59 -6.25
C ILE A 266 7.33 -8.08 -6.19
N GLY A 267 8.28 -7.28 -6.66
CA GLY A 267 8.12 -5.83 -6.69
C GLY A 267 6.94 -5.37 -7.55
N GLN A 268 6.83 -5.90 -8.77
CA GLN A 268 5.70 -5.59 -9.65
C GLN A 268 4.38 -6.15 -9.12
N SER A 269 4.39 -7.36 -8.55
CA SER A 269 3.21 -7.94 -7.90
C SER A 269 2.69 -7.04 -6.79
N THR A 270 3.58 -6.51 -5.97
CA THR A 270 3.22 -5.65 -4.84
C THR A 270 2.59 -4.34 -5.31
N THR A 271 3.25 -3.62 -6.21
CA THR A 271 2.73 -2.33 -6.69
C THR A 271 1.47 -2.45 -7.52
N LEU A 272 1.44 -3.38 -8.48
CA LEU A 272 0.29 -3.51 -9.37
C LEU A 272 -0.94 -4.05 -8.64
N THR A 273 -0.77 -4.99 -7.71
CA THR A 273 -1.87 -5.43 -6.83
C THR A 273 -2.34 -4.29 -5.93
N GLY A 274 -1.40 -3.53 -5.33
CA GLY A 274 -1.74 -2.35 -4.54
C GLY A 274 -2.54 -1.32 -5.33
N ARG A 275 -2.20 -1.06 -6.59
CA ARG A 275 -2.98 -0.17 -7.48
C ARG A 275 -4.42 -0.65 -7.66
N GLN A 276 -4.65 -1.95 -7.84
CA GLN A 276 -6.00 -2.49 -8.00
C GLN A 276 -6.82 -2.34 -6.72
N ILE A 277 -6.20 -2.55 -5.56
CA ILE A 277 -6.87 -2.36 -4.26
C ILE A 277 -7.27 -0.89 -4.07
N VAL A 278 -6.38 0.06 -4.40
CA VAL A 278 -6.68 1.51 -4.30
C VAL A 278 -7.79 1.92 -5.28
N LYS A 279 -7.76 1.39 -6.52
CA LYS A 279 -8.83 1.64 -7.49
C LYS A 279 -10.15 1.07 -7.01
N HIS A 280 -10.17 -0.15 -6.46
CA HIS A 280 -11.37 -0.74 -5.85
C HIS A 280 -11.89 0.12 -4.69
N MET A 281 -11.02 0.54 -3.76
CA MET A 281 -11.38 1.43 -2.67
C MET A 281 -12.03 2.73 -3.20
N SER A 282 -11.40 3.36 -4.18
CA SER A 282 -11.92 4.60 -4.79
C SER A 282 -13.28 4.39 -5.46
N ALA A 283 -13.43 3.28 -6.21
CA ALA A 283 -14.68 2.94 -6.87
C ALA A 283 -15.80 2.63 -5.88
N LYS A 284 -15.49 1.93 -4.77
CA LYS A 284 -16.46 1.65 -3.71
C LYS A 284 -16.89 2.89 -2.96
N VAL A 285 -15.96 3.79 -2.63
CA VAL A 285 -16.32 5.08 -2.04
C VAL A 285 -17.25 5.87 -2.97
N ASN A 286 -16.97 5.89 -4.27
CA ASN A 286 -17.85 6.54 -5.24
C ASN A 286 -19.22 5.83 -5.31
N GLU A 287 -19.25 4.51 -5.35
CA GLU A 287 -20.51 3.73 -5.42
C GLU A 287 -21.39 3.95 -4.19
N ILE A 288 -20.81 3.97 -2.99
CA ILE A 288 -21.56 4.23 -1.75
C ILE A 288 -22.22 5.63 -1.78
N ILE A 289 -21.54 6.62 -2.35
CA ILE A 289 -21.99 8.01 -2.38
C ILE A 289 -22.94 8.27 -3.57
N THR A 290 -22.67 7.68 -4.75
CA THR A 290 -23.35 8.02 -6.02
C THR A 290 -24.18 6.89 -6.60
N GLY A 291 -23.97 5.65 -6.18
CA GLY A 291 -24.56 4.44 -6.78
C GLY A 291 -23.75 3.89 -7.97
N GLU A 292 -22.64 4.54 -8.39
CA GLU A 292 -21.84 4.14 -9.55
C GLU A 292 -20.45 3.62 -9.10
N TYR A 293 -20.12 2.38 -9.49
CA TYR A 293 -18.79 1.80 -9.26
C TYR A 293 -17.78 2.36 -10.28
N ASP A 294 -17.11 3.46 -9.90
CA ASP A 294 -16.14 4.16 -10.76
C ASP A 294 -15.05 4.80 -9.90
N HIS A 295 -13.79 4.39 -10.11
CA HIS A 295 -12.64 4.87 -9.34
C HIS A 295 -12.23 6.33 -9.65
N VAL A 296 -12.78 6.93 -10.70
CA VAL A 296 -12.63 8.35 -11.06
C VAL A 296 -13.97 9.09 -11.04
N GLY A 297 -14.99 8.47 -10.46
CA GLY A 297 -16.36 8.95 -10.42
C GLY A 297 -16.54 10.29 -9.70
N LYS A 298 -17.78 10.82 -9.71
CA LYS A 298 -18.08 12.21 -9.30
C LYS A 298 -17.66 12.54 -7.87
N ALA A 299 -17.78 11.60 -6.93
CA ALA A 299 -17.41 11.81 -5.53
C ALA A 299 -15.88 11.80 -5.30
N VAL A 300 -15.10 11.13 -6.15
CA VAL A 300 -13.64 11.03 -6.00
C VAL A 300 -12.96 12.30 -6.49
N ILE A 301 -12.10 12.90 -5.66
CA ILE A 301 -11.34 14.11 -6.00
C ILE A 301 -9.92 13.76 -6.44
N TYR A 302 -9.24 12.87 -5.68
CA TYR A 302 -7.84 12.54 -5.87
C TYR A 302 -7.52 11.19 -5.24
N GLY A 303 -6.51 10.49 -5.77
CA GLY A 303 -5.95 9.27 -5.20
C GLY A 303 -4.42 9.28 -5.28
N ASP A 304 -3.75 8.86 -4.21
CA ASP A 304 -2.28 8.81 -4.16
C ASP A 304 -1.81 7.57 -3.41
N THR A 305 -1.19 6.66 -4.11
CA THR A 305 -0.50 5.47 -3.60
C THR A 305 -1.40 4.52 -2.80
N ASP A 306 -1.89 4.93 -1.64
CA ASP A 306 -2.67 4.18 -0.66
C ASP A 306 -3.90 4.92 -0.15
N SER A 307 -4.14 6.15 -0.64
CA SER A 307 -5.23 7.00 -0.19
C SER A 307 -6.17 7.44 -1.30
N VAL A 308 -7.42 7.70 -0.94
CA VAL A 308 -8.43 8.36 -1.76
C VAL A 308 -9.00 9.57 -1.03
N TYR A 309 -9.13 10.68 -1.76
CA TYR A 309 -9.78 11.91 -1.33
C TYR A 309 -11.12 12.05 -2.05
N PHE A 310 -12.17 12.30 -1.32
CA PHE A 310 -13.53 12.31 -1.84
C PHE A 310 -14.41 13.36 -1.17
N SER A 311 -15.57 13.66 -1.77
CA SER A 311 -16.57 14.52 -1.17
C SER A 311 -17.99 14.07 -1.58
N ALA A 312 -18.86 13.93 -0.60
CA ALA A 312 -20.29 13.71 -0.82
C ALA A 312 -21.05 15.03 -1.08
N TYR A 313 -20.47 16.16 -0.71
CA TYR A 313 -21.14 17.47 -0.79
C TYR A 313 -21.64 17.82 -2.20
N PRO A 314 -20.85 17.66 -3.29
CA PRO A 314 -21.33 18.00 -4.65
C PRO A 314 -22.54 17.17 -5.09
N ILE A 315 -22.69 15.96 -4.54
CA ILE A 315 -23.78 15.03 -4.87
C ILE A 315 -25.05 15.40 -4.09
N LEU A 316 -24.87 15.71 -2.79
CA LEU A 316 -25.97 15.97 -1.85
C LEU A 316 -26.35 17.45 -1.74
N LYS A 317 -25.69 18.32 -2.52
CA LYS A 317 -25.81 19.78 -2.39
C LYS A 317 -27.25 20.30 -2.45
N THR A 318 -28.04 19.79 -3.37
CA THR A 318 -29.45 20.21 -3.56
C THR A 318 -30.29 19.88 -2.32
N GLU A 319 -30.13 18.70 -1.74
CA GLU A 319 -30.85 18.25 -0.56
C GLU A 319 -30.39 18.98 0.71
N ILE A 320 -29.09 19.30 0.78
CA ILE A 320 -28.52 20.08 1.89
C ILE A 320 -29.05 21.51 1.85
N GLU A 321 -29.03 22.18 0.69
CA GLU A 321 -29.52 23.54 0.51
C GLU A 321 -31.05 23.64 0.70
N ALA A 322 -31.76 22.57 0.39
CA ALA A 322 -33.22 22.45 0.66
C ALA A 322 -33.53 22.14 2.14
N GLY A 323 -32.52 21.96 3.00
CA GLY A 323 -32.72 21.62 4.41
C GLY A 323 -33.21 20.19 4.69
N LYS A 324 -33.19 19.31 3.67
CA LYS A 324 -33.59 17.90 3.80
C LYS A 324 -32.56 17.03 4.50
N ILE A 325 -31.28 17.40 4.38
CA ILE A 325 -30.16 16.71 5.01
C ILE A 325 -29.47 17.68 5.96
N PRO A 326 -29.39 17.38 7.28
CA PRO A 326 -28.66 18.20 8.23
C PRO A 326 -27.17 18.11 7.93
N TRP A 327 -26.52 19.25 7.72
CA TRP A 327 -25.11 19.31 7.34
C TRP A 327 -24.30 20.11 8.36
N SER A 328 -23.50 19.41 9.14
CA SER A 328 -22.59 19.97 10.13
C SER A 328 -21.25 19.23 10.08
N LYS A 329 -20.22 19.75 10.72
CA LYS A 329 -18.92 19.08 10.81
C LYS A 329 -19.02 17.69 11.43
N GLU A 330 -19.85 17.54 12.46
CA GLU A 330 -20.11 16.28 13.16
C GLU A 330 -20.82 15.28 12.25
N ASN A 331 -21.84 15.71 11.52
CA ASN A 331 -22.58 14.85 10.60
C ASN A 331 -21.69 14.39 9.43
N VAL A 332 -20.80 15.24 8.93
CA VAL A 332 -19.85 14.88 7.87
C VAL A 332 -18.80 13.87 8.36
N ILE A 333 -18.29 14.03 9.58
CA ILE A 333 -17.38 13.03 10.20
C ILE A 333 -18.10 11.68 10.26
N THR A 334 -19.31 11.64 10.83
CA THR A 334 -20.11 10.41 10.97
C THR A 334 -20.38 9.77 9.62
N LEU A 335 -20.80 10.56 8.61
CA LEU A 335 -21.05 10.08 7.26
C LEU A 335 -19.80 9.44 6.65
N TYR A 336 -18.63 10.10 6.78
CA TYR A 336 -17.41 9.60 6.17
C TYR A 336 -16.82 8.41 6.93
N ASP A 337 -17.01 8.31 8.24
CA ASP A 337 -16.72 7.10 9.00
C ASP A 337 -17.57 5.92 8.50
N GLN A 338 -18.87 6.11 8.26
CA GLN A 338 -19.75 5.10 7.68
C GLN A 338 -19.33 4.69 6.26
N VAL A 339 -18.98 5.64 5.39
CA VAL A 339 -18.46 5.35 4.04
C VAL A 339 -17.22 4.48 4.11
N CYS A 340 -16.28 4.79 5.01
CA CYS A 340 -15.07 4.00 5.20
C CYS A 340 -15.36 2.60 5.75
N GLU A 341 -16.30 2.47 6.69
CA GLU A 341 -16.72 1.18 7.24
C GLU A 341 -17.36 0.27 6.18
N GLU A 342 -18.27 0.81 5.38
CA GLU A 342 -18.91 0.06 4.29
C GLU A 342 -17.90 -0.33 3.20
N ALA A 343 -16.96 0.54 2.83
CA ALA A 343 -15.91 0.21 1.89
C ALA A 343 -15.02 -0.92 2.41
N ASN A 344 -14.65 -0.91 3.70
CA ASN A 344 -13.84 -1.97 4.31
C ASN A 344 -14.48 -3.36 4.22
N LYS A 345 -15.79 -3.47 4.32
CA LYS A 345 -16.53 -4.74 4.23
C LYS A 345 -16.34 -5.44 2.87
N THR A 346 -15.92 -4.71 1.85
CA THR A 346 -15.81 -5.22 0.49
C THR A 346 -14.43 -5.77 0.14
N PHE A 347 -13.37 -5.44 0.89
CA PHE A 347 -12.01 -5.83 0.54
C PHE A 347 -11.79 -7.34 0.50
N ALA A 348 -12.35 -8.09 1.44
CA ALA A 348 -12.16 -9.54 1.48
C ALA A 348 -12.77 -10.23 0.25
N ASP A 349 -13.96 -9.82 -0.18
CA ASP A 349 -14.62 -10.37 -1.37
C ASP A 349 -13.88 -9.95 -2.65
N PHE A 350 -13.42 -8.68 -2.73
CA PHE A 350 -12.60 -8.21 -3.85
C PHE A 350 -11.29 -9.02 -3.97
N MET A 351 -10.56 -9.20 -2.86
CA MET A 351 -9.31 -9.97 -2.85
C MET A 351 -9.51 -11.43 -3.25
N ALA A 352 -10.63 -12.04 -2.84
CA ALA A 352 -10.98 -13.40 -3.22
C ALA A 352 -11.28 -13.53 -4.72
N LYS A 353 -12.08 -12.63 -5.27
CA LYS A 353 -12.46 -12.63 -6.68
C LYS A 353 -11.31 -12.22 -7.60
N ALA A 354 -10.60 -11.15 -7.28
CA ALA A 354 -9.56 -10.61 -8.14
C ALA A 354 -8.25 -11.44 -8.09
N PHE A 355 -7.89 -11.99 -6.94
CA PHE A 355 -6.57 -12.59 -6.71
C PHE A 355 -6.62 -14.02 -6.18
N HIS A 356 -7.79 -14.62 -6.03
CA HIS A 356 -7.99 -15.92 -5.38
C HIS A 356 -7.38 -15.96 -3.96
N CYS A 357 -7.38 -14.80 -3.27
CA CYS A 357 -6.82 -14.67 -1.93
C CYS A 357 -7.86 -15.15 -0.90
N PRO A 358 -7.53 -16.15 -0.05
CA PRO A 358 -8.44 -16.60 1.00
C PRO A 358 -8.80 -15.47 1.98
N LYS A 359 -10.05 -15.43 2.46
CA LYS A 359 -10.52 -14.42 3.41
C LYS A 359 -9.67 -14.34 4.67
N THR A 360 -9.14 -15.46 5.15
CA THR A 360 -8.23 -15.54 6.30
C THR A 360 -6.88 -14.86 6.10
N ARG A 361 -6.52 -14.52 4.85
CA ARG A 361 -5.30 -13.81 4.51
C ARG A 361 -5.53 -12.37 4.09
N SER A 362 -6.73 -12.04 3.61
CA SER A 362 -7.09 -10.69 3.16
C SER A 362 -7.58 -9.77 4.28
N ASP A 363 -7.78 -10.26 5.50
CA ASP A 363 -8.17 -9.49 6.69
C ASP A 363 -7.18 -8.36 7.06
N VAL A 364 -5.95 -8.45 6.56
CA VAL A 364 -4.91 -7.42 6.72
C VAL A 364 -5.13 -6.20 5.81
N ILE A 365 -5.94 -6.34 4.76
CA ILE A 365 -6.30 -5.22 3.87
C ILE A 365 -7.43 -4.44 4.53
N ALA A 366 -7.07 -3.31 5.09
CA ALA A 366 -8.00 -2.43 5.79
C ALA A 366 -7.59 -0.98 5.60
N ALA A 367 -8.58 -0.10 5.57
CA ALA A 367 -8.36 1.33 5.46
C ALA A 367 -9.10 2.08 6.57
N GLY A 368 -8.56 3.22 6.97
CA GLY A 368 -9.17 4.12 7.94
C GLY A 368 -9.50 5.47 7.33
N ARG A 369 -10.46 6.18 7.93
CA ARG A 369 -10.64 7.59 7.63
C ARG A 369 -9.45 8.37 8.23
N GLU A 370 -8.69 9.04 7.38
CA GLU A 370 -7.53 9.81 7.83
C GLU A 370 -7.94 11.23 8.21
N ILE A 371 -8.47 12.02 7.26
CA ILE A 371 -8.84 13.41 7.52
C ILE A 371 -10.28 13.72 7.11
N VAL A 372 -10.83 14.76 7.74
CA VAL A 372 -11.97 15.53 7.23
C VAL A 372 -11.60 17.00 7.18
N ALA A 373 -11.80 17.62 6.01
CA ALA A 373 -11.46 19.00 5.75
C ALA A 373 -12.69 19.80 5.29
N GLU A 374 -12.80 21.05 5.74
CA GLU A 374 -13.89 21.93 5.32
C GLU A 374 -13.73 22.36 3.86
N THR A 375 -12.48 22.64 3.47
CA THR A 375 -12.12 23.04 2.10
C THR A 375 -10.72 22.57 1.76
N GLY A 376 -10.46 22.39 0.47
CA GLY A 376 -9.14 22.06 -0.04
C GLY A 376 -8.97 22.48 -1.49
N LEU A 377 -7.76 22.90 -1.82
CA LEU A 377 -7.32 23.27 -3.17
C LEU A 377 -6.44 22.15 -3.73
N TYR A 378 -6.83 21.58 -4.85
CA TYR A 378 -6.07 20.55 -5.57
C TYR A 378 -5.58 21.10 -6.89
N ILE A 379 -4.26 21.09 -7.10
CA ILE A 379 -3.60 21.72 -8.25
C ILE A 379 -3.14 20.65 -9.24
N THR A 380 -2.35 19.69 -8.80
CA THR A 380 -1.84 18.57 -9.59
C THR A 380 -1.42 17.41 -8.68
N LYS A 381 -0.93 16.30 -9.24
CA LYS A 381 -0.41 15.17 -8.48
C LYS A 381 0.56 15.65 -7.41
N LYS A 382 0.33 15.20 -6.16
CA LYS A 382 1.16 15.50 -4.98
C LYS A 382 1.28 17.02 -4.64
N ARG A 383 0.34 17.86 -5.13
CA ARG A 383 0.30 19.30 -4.83
C ARG A 383 -1.11 19.74 -4.50
N TYR A 384 -1.38 19.86 -3.21
CA TYR A 384 -2.66 20.30 -2.66
C TYR A 384 -2.51 20.92 -1.28
N ALA A 385 -3.50 21.67 -0.85
CA ALA A 385 -3.66 22.16 0.52
C ALA A 385 -5.10 21.98 0.97
N ALA A 386 -5.32 21.60 2.23
CA ALA A 386 -6.64 21.43 2.81
C ALA A 386 -6.71 21.99 4.23
N LEU A 387 -7.84 22.61 4.57
CA LEU A 387 -8.15 23.06 5.92
C LEU A 387 -8.83 21.91 6.69
N VAL A 388 -8.03 21.15 7.40
CA VAL A 388 -8.44 19.93 8.11
C VAL A 388 -8.97 20.30 9.49
N TYR A 389 -10.15 19.81 9.85
CA TYR A 389 -10.74 20.01 11.17
C TYR A 389 -10.83 18.72 11.99
N ASP A 390 -10.66 17.56 11.38
CA ASP A 390 -10.56 16.27 12.07
C ASP A 390 -9.47 15.40 11.43
N THR A 391 -8.67 14.74 12.25
CA THR A 391 -7.67 13.75 11.82
C THR A 391 -7.80 12.53 12.70
N GLU A 392 -8.18 11.38 12.13
CA GLU A 392 -8.34 10.10 12.82
C GLU A 392 -9.18 10.20 14.13
N GLY A 393 -10.23 11.05 14.13
CA GLY A 393 -11.11 11.29 15.27
C GLY A 393 -10.63 12.40 16.23
N PHE A 394 -9.49 13.03 15.95
CA PHE A 394 -8.98 14.15 16.74
C PHE A 394 -9.35 15.47 16.09
N ARG A 395 -10.17 16.28 16.79
CA ARG A 395 -10.60 17.60 16.34
C ARG A 395 -9.46 18.62 16.47
N SER A 396 -9.26 19.42 15.44
CA SER A 396 -8.27 20.52 15.42
C SER A 396 -8.91 21.91 15.34
N ASP A 397 -10.23 21.99 15.28
CA ASP A 397 -11.03 23.22 15.19
C ASP A 397 -11.70 23.57 16.54
N ILE A 398 -11.07 23.19 17.63
CA ILE A 398 -11.46 23.54 19.02
C ILE A 398 -10.84 24.87 19.44
N ASP A 399 -11.34 25.45 20.52
CA ASP A 399 -10.83 26.69 21.12
C ASP A 399 -10.81 27.90 20.15
N GLY A 400 -11.82 28.00 19.29
CA GLY A 400 -11.95 29.11 18.34
C GLY A 400 -11.04 29.02 17.12
N LYS A 401 -10.34 27.89 16.92
CA LYS A 401 -9.53 27.64 15.72
C LYS A 401 -10.41 27.17 14.56
N LEU A 402 -10.01 27.50 13.33
CA LEU A 402 -10.69 27.02 12.12
C LEU A 402 -10.31 25.59 11.73
N GLY A 403 -9.25 25.05 12.30
CA GLY A 403 -8.64 23.79 11.93
C GLY A 403 -7.14 23.92 11.65
N LYS A 404 -6.54 22.89 11.05
CA LYS A 404 -5.11 22.85 10.70
C LYS A 404 -4.94 22.78 9.19
N VAL A 405 -4.05 23.59 8.61
CA VAL A 405 -3.71 23.49 7.20
C VAL A 405 -2.77 22.30 6.99
N LYS A 406 -3.22 21.31 6.17
CA LYS A 406 -2.38 20.24 5.64
C LYS A 406 -2.00 20.63 4.20
N ALA A 407 -0.72 20.82 3.92
CA ALA A 407 -0.21 21.12 2.59
C ALA A 407 0.78 20.07 2.15
N MET A 408 0.70 19.68 0.87
CA MET A 408 1.60 18.73 0.24
C MET A 408 2.19 19.35 -1.04
N GLY A 409 3.52 19.30 -1.17
CA GLY A 409 4.24 19.77 -2.36
C GLY A 409 4.06 21.26 -2.67
N LEU A 410 3.60 22.05 -1.71
CA LEU A 410 3.46 23.50 -1.80
C LEU A 410 4.44 24.15 -0.82
N ASP A 411 5.25 25.09 -1.31
CA ASP A 411 6.06 25.94 -0.46
C ASP A 411 5.13 26.99 0.20
N LEU A 412 4.78 26.74 1.45
CA LEU A 412 4.11 27.75 2.27
C LEU A 412 5.18 28.76 2.70
N LYS A 413 5.31 29.85 1.96
CA LYS A 413 6.10 31.02 2.37
C LYS A 413 5.24 31.95 3.19
#